data_4de4e6ab3c76d4cc4520e7d7567c93a5
#
_entry.id   4de4e6ab3c76d4cc4520e7d7567c93a5
#
_cell.length_a   1.000
_cell.length_b   1.000
_cell.length_c   1.000
_cell.angle_alpha   90.00
_cell.angle_beta   90.00
_cell.angle_gamma   90.00
#
_symmetry.space_group_name_H-M   'P 1'
#
loop_
_entity.id
_entity.type
_entity.pdbx_description
1 polymer ?
#
loop_
_entity_poly.entity_id
_entity_poly.type
_entity_poly.pdbx_seq_one_letter_code
_entity_poly.pdbx_strand_id
1 'polypeptide(L)'
;VSLLVALKIRYPQRITILRGNHESRQITQVYGFYDECLRKYGNANVWKIFTDFFDYLPLTALIENQIFCLHGGLSPSIDTLDNIRALDRVQEVPHEGPMCDLLWSDPDDRCGWGISPRGAGYTFGQDISEAFNHNNGLTLVARAHQLVMEGYNWSQDRNVVTIFSGASFFSPSPFLFFVYGGPTGAPICLVPHYPFHHRTCMTFALTLPCLDSSKLLLPMR
;
A
#
# COMPACT_ATOMS: atom_id res chain seq x y z
N VAL A 1 0.27 14.41 1.67
CA VAL A 1 -0.27 13.86 2.94
C VAL A 1 -1.50 14.63 3.38
N SER A 2 -1.46 15.96 3.58
CA SER A 2 -2.57 16.76 4.11
C SER A 2 -3.89 16.59 3.35
N LEU A 3 -3.86 16.56 2.01
CA LEU A 3 -5.06 16.32 1.20
C LEU A 3 -5.69 14.96 1.49
N LEU A 4 -4.88 13.94 1.65
CA LEU A 4 -5.35 12.57 1.90
C LEU A 4 -5.98 12.45 3.28
N VAL A 5 -5.35 13.06 4.29
CA VAL A 5 -5.92 13.14 5.65
C VAL A 5 -7.26 13.86 5.61
N ALA A 6 -7.36 15.00 4.90
CA ALA A 6 -8.61 15.73 4.74
C ALA A 6 -9.70 14.88 4.05
N LEU A 7 -9.34 14.12 2.99
CA LEU A 7 -10.26 13.21 2.32
C LEU A 7 -10.68 12.05 3.24
N LYS A 8 -9.75 11.48 4.02
CA LYS A 8 -10.07 10.43 5.00
C LYS A 8 -11.05 10.93 6.06
N ILE A 9 -10.86 12.13 6.57
CA ILE A 9 -11.77 12.75 7.56
C ILE A 9 -13.15 13.01 6.93
N ARG A 10 -13.17 13.50 5.69
CA ARG A 10 -14.44 13.83 5.00
C ARG A 10 -15.22 12.59 4.54
N TYR A 11 -14.51 11.52 4.18
CA TYR A 11 -15.08 10.30 3.62
C TYR A 11 -14.52 9.03 4.32
N PRO A 12 -14.71 8.88 5.64
CA PRO A 12 -14.00 7.87 6.43
C PRO A 12 -14.28 6.42 5.99
N GLN A 13 -15.46 6.16 5.44
CA GLN A 13 -15.87 4.82 4.99
C GLN A 13 -15.48 4.52 3.53
N ARG A 14 -15.05 5.53 2.77
CA ARG A 14 -14.74 5.37 1.34
C ARG A 14 -13.25 5.34 1.04
N ILE A 15 -12.43 5.85 1.95
CA ILE A 15 -10.98 5.96 1.76
C ILE A 15 -10.28 5.23 2.89
N THR A 16 -9.41 4.30 2.54
CA THR A 16 -8.49 3.65 3.46
C THR A 16 -7.07 3.97 3.03
N ILE A 17 -6.30 4.54 3.95
CA ILE A 17 -4.89 4.88 3.73
C ILE A 17 -4.07 3.81 4.45
N LEU A 18 -3.17 3.14 3.75
CA LEU A 18 -2.27 2.14 4.32
C LEU A 18 -0.89 2.75 4.57
N ARG A 19 -0.23 2.27 5.63
CA ARG A 19 1.15 2.63 5.93
C ARG A 19 2.08 1.98 4.91
N GLY A 20 3.02 2.75 4.36
CA GLY A 20 4.12 2.25 3.56
C GLY A 20 5.43 2.25 4.34
N ASN A 21 6.48 1.69 3.76
CA ASN A 21 7.81 1.63 4.36
C ASN A 21 8.49 3.00 4.52
N HIS A 22 8.08 4.00 3.73
CA HIS A 22 8.56 5.38 3.87
C HIS A 22 7.84 6.16 4.98
N GLU A 23 6.74 5.64 5.52
CA GLU A 23 6.00 6.24 6.62
C GLU A 23 6.65 5.86 7.97
N SER A 24 7.92 6.21 8.11
CA SER A 24 8.76 6.01 9.30
C SER A 24 9.66 7.22 9.56
N ARG A 25 10.07 7.42 10.80
CA ARG A 25 10.91 8.56 11.17
C ARG A 25 12.25 8.52 10.45
N GLN A 26 12.89 7.34 10.42
CA GLN A 26 14.19 7.16 9.80
C GLN A 26 14.15 7.38 8.28
N ILE A 27 13.23 6.71 7.58
CA ILE A 27 13.15 6.76 6.12
C ILE A 27 12.75 8.16 5.64
N THR A 28 11.87 8.87 6.35
CA THR A 28 11.50 10.25 6.03
C THR A 28 12.68 11.22 6.11
N GLN A 29 13.67 10.96 6.95
CA GLN A 29 14.89 11.78 7.04
C GLN A 29 15.86 11.48 5.90
N VAL A 30 16.02 10.20 5.54
CA VAL A 30 16.93 9.77 4.46
C VAL A 30 16.41 10.23 3.09
N TYR A 31 15.10 10.16 2.86
CA TYR A 31 14.50 10.40 1.54
C TYR A 31 13.82 11.76 1.39
N GLY A 32 14.08 12.72 2.29
CA GLY A 32 13.85 14.14 2.08
C GLY A 32 12.48 14.68 2.51
N PHE A 33 11.56 13.86 3.08
CA PHE A 33 10.30 14.38 3.60
C PHE A 33 10.51 15.28 4.83
N TYR A 34 11.49 14.97 5.66
CA TYR A 34 11.94 15.84 6.75
C TYR A 34 12.40 17.20 6.25
N ASP A 35 13.27 17.22 5.25
CA ASP A 35 13.82 18.45 4.66
C ASP A 35 12.72 19.27 3.97
N GLU A 36 11.75 18.60 3.33
CA GLU A 36 10.59 19.27 2.75
C GLU A 36 9.75 19.98 3.82
N CYS A 37 9.51 19.33 4.94
CA CYS A 37 8.80 19.93 6.07
C CYS A 37 9.55 21.14 6.64
N LEU A 38 10.87 21.02 6.82
CA LEU A 38 11.69 22.15 7.28
C LEU A 38 11.66 23.33 6.32
N ARG A 39 11.81 23.07 5.03
CA ARG A 39 11.78 24.11 3.98
C ARG A 39 10.44 24.80 3.90
N LYS A 40 9.33 24.06 4.04
CA LYS A 40 7.99 24.58 3.88
C LYS A 40 7.44 25.27 5.12
N TYR A 41 7.76 24.77 6.29
CA TYR A 41 7.18 25.23 7.56
C TYR A 41 8.20 25.86 8.51
N GLY A 42 9.47 25.89 8.17
CA GLY A 42 10.54 26.54 8.94
C GLY A 42 11.01 25.80 10.20
N ASN A 43 10.35 24.69 10.56
CA ASN A 43 10.71 23.88 11.73
C ASN A 43 10.22 22.42 11.59
N ALA A 44 10.61 21.55 12.51
CA ALA A 44 10.31 20.12 12.47
C ALA A 44 8.93 19.75 13.07
N ASN A 45 8.11 20.68 13.54
CA ASN A 45 6.88 20.35 14.26
C ASN A 45 5.88 19.62 13.35
N VAL A 46 5.73 20.08 12.11
CA VAL A 46 4.83 19.42 11.14
C VAL A 46 5.30 18.01 10.81
N TRP A 47 6.61 17.82 10.64
CA TRP A 47 7.19 16.49 10.44
C TRP A 47 6.90 15.55 11.62
N LYS A 48 7.06 16.03 12.86
CA LYS A 48 6.73 15.23 14.07
C LYS A 48 5.27 14.83 14.08
N ILE A 49 4.35 15.76 13.80
CA ILE A 49 2.91 15.46 13.75
C ILE A 49 2.60 14.40 12.69
N PHE A 50 3.22 14.50 11.50
CA PHE A 50 3.02 13.49 10.46
C PHE A 50 3.61 12.13 10.82
N THR A 51 4.81 12.08 11.39
CA THR A 51 5.42 10.81 11.80
C THR A 51 4.66 10.15 12.95
N ASP A 52 4.12 10.92 13.89
CA ASP A 52 3.22 10.40 14.93
C ASP A 52 1.91 9.88 14.31
N PHE A 53 1.34 10.60 13.34
CA PHE A 53 0.16 10.14 12.59
C PHE A 53 0.44 8.83 11.83
N PHE A 54 1.62 8.64 11.26
CA PHE A 54 1.97 7.43 10.52
C PHE A 54 1.90 6.16 11.37
N ASP A 55 2.19 6.25 12.65
CA ASP A 55 2.09 5.11 13.57
C ASP A 55 0.64 4.57 13.68
N TYR A 56 -0.36 5.42 13.49
CA TYR A 56 -1.77 5.04 13.54
C TYR A 56 -2.32 4.47 12.23
N LEU A 57 -1.58 4.59 11.12
CA LEU A 57 -2.03 4.05 9.85
C LEU A 57 -2.16 2.52 9.91
N PRO A 58 -3.22 1.92 9.35
CA PRO A 58 -3.33 0.48 9.22
C PRO A 58 -2.24 -0.06 8.28
N LEU A 59 -1.74 -1.26 8.56
CA LEU A 59 -0.74 -1.96 7.75
C LEU A 59 -1.36 -2.62 6.53
N THR A 60 -2.58 -3.14 6.70
CA THR A 60 -3.29 -3.93 5.69
C THR A 60 -4.76 -3.56 5.64
N ALA A 61 -5.41 -3.92 4.53
CA ALA A 61 -6.85 -3.84 4.38
C ALA A 61 -7.36 -5.10 3.67
N LEU A 62 -8.54 -5.55 4.05
CA LEU A 62 -9.22 -6.67 3.42
C LEU A 62 -10.48 -6.16 2.71
N ILE A 63 -10.59 -6.42 1.41
CA ILE A 63 -11.71 -5.98 0.59
C ILE A 63 -12.57 -7.20 0.25
N GLU A 64 -13.86 -7.13 0.56
CA GLU A 64 -14.86 -8.19 0.30
C GLU A 64 -14.43 -9.57 0.84
N ASN A 65 -13.59 -9.62 1.88
CA ASN A 65 -13.00 -10.83 2.44
C ASN A 65 -12.20 -11.69 1.43
N GLN A 66 -11.80 -11.13 0.30
CA GLN A 66 -11.14 -11.86 -0.79
C GLN A 66 -9.85 -11.20 -1.27
N ILE A 67 -9.72 -9.87 -1.20
CA ILE A 67 -8.55 -9.16 -1.69
C ILE A 67 -7.80 -8.58 -0.49
N PHE A 68 -6.57 -9.05 -0.32
CA PHE A 68 -5.68 -8.63 0.75
C PHE A 68 -4.75 -7.53 0.26
N CYS A 69 -4.94 -6.32 0.78
CA CYS A 69 -4.17 -5.12 0.40
C CYS A 69 -3.13 -4.79 1.45
N LEU A 70 -1.89 -4.53 1.00
CA LEU A 70 -0.79 -4.09 1.85
C LEU A 70 0.23 -3.29 1.02
N HIS A 71 1.24 -2.73 1.67
CA HIS A 71 2.28 -1.98 0.96
C HIS A 71 3.37 -2.88 0.36
N GLY A 72 4.06 -3.67 1.19
CA GLY A 72 5.16 -4.54 0.82
C GLY A 72 4.69 -5.93 0.39
N GLY A 73 4.77 -6.91 1.26
CA GLY A 73 4.44 -8.30 0.95
C GLY A 73 4.23 -9.19 2.16
N LEU A 74 4.25 -10.48 1.93
CA LEU A 74 4.02 -11.50 2.94
C LEU A 74 5.20 -11.63 3.91
N SER A 75 4.97 -12.27 5.04
CA SER A 75 5.96 -12.54 6.09
C SER A 75 6.00 -14.03 6.41
N PRO A 76 7.18 -14.64 6.60
CA PRO A 76 7.29 -16.02 7.08
C PRO A 76 6.75 -16.23 8.50
N SER A 77 6.53 -15.15 9.25
CA SER A 77 5.96 -15.19 10.60
C SER A 77 4.43 -15.01 10.62
N ILE A 78 3.78 -14.89 9.46
CA ILE A 78 2.34 -14.64 9.33
C ILE A 78 1.72 -15.69 8.43
N ASP A 79 1.01 -16.65 9.02
CA ASP A 79 0.27 -17.67 8.29
C ASP A 79 -1.19 -17.29 8.08
N THR A 80 -1.77 -16.52 9.00
CA THR A 80 -3.19 -16.16 8.99
C THR A 80 -3.41 -14.67 9.19
N LEU A 81 -4.57 -14.18 8.72
CA LEU A 81 -4.99 -12.79 8.94
C LEU A 81 -5.13 -12.46 10.43
N ASP A 82 -5.37 -13.43 11.30
CA ASP A 82 -5.45 -13.22 12.75
C ASP A 82 -4.08 -12.89 13.35
N ASN A 83 -3.00 -13.43 12.80
CA ASN A 83 -1.65 -13.02 13.20
C ASN A 83 -1.43 -11.52 12.96
N ILE A 84 -1.98 -10.98 11.86
CA ILE A 84 -1.87 -9.54 11.55
C ILE A 84 -2.71 -8.71 12.54
N ARG A 85 -3.91 -9.17 12.89
CA ARG A 85 -4.79 -8.49 13.87
C ARG A 85 -4.18 -8.41 15.26
N ALA A 86 -3.30 -9.36 15.60
CA ALA A 86 -2.61 -9.41 16.89
C ALA A 86 -1.37 -8.47 16.95
N LEU A 87 -0.94 -7.88 15.83
CA LEU A 87 0.23 -6.99 15.82
C LEU A 87 -0.08 -5.68 16.54
N ASP A 88 0.85 -5.26 17.40
CA ASP A 88 0.90 -3.87 17.86
C ASP A 88 1.50 -3.00 16.76
N ARG A 89 0.63 -2.33 16.00
CA ARG A 89 1.05 -1.47 14.87
C ARG A 89 1.34 -0.03 15.27
N VAL A 90 0.91 0.40 16.48
CA VAL A 90 1.05 1.81 16.90
C VAL A 90 2.46 2.02 17.45
N GLN A 91 3.43 1.98 16.56
CA GLN A 91 4.86 2.13 16.86
C GLN A 91 5.65 2.55 15.61
N GLU A 92 6.90 2.92 15.82
CA GLU A 92 7.87 3.05 14.72
C GLU A 92 8.06 1.70 14.01
N VAL A 93 8.32 1.73 12.71
CA VAL A 93 8.59 0.51 11.93
C VAL A 93 9.83 -0.19 12.48
N PRO A 94 9.71 -1.44 12.98
CA PRO A 94 10.87 -2.19 13.44
C PRO A 94 11.82 -2.52 12.29
N HIS A 95 13.08 -2.82 12.60
CA HIS A 95 14.06 -3.22 11.59
C HIS A 95 13.90 -4.66 11.11
N GLU A 96 13.16 -5.49 11.85
CA GLU A 96 12.88 -6.89 11.54
C GLU A 96 11.52 -7.31 12.13
N GLY A 97 11.03 -8.47 11.74
CA GLY A 97 9.80 -9.06 12.22
C GLY A 97 8.58 -8.77 11.33
N PRO A 98 7.41 -9.32 11.69
CA PRO A 98 6.25 -9.37 10.81
C PRO A 98 5.75 -7.99 10.35
N MET A 99 5.79 -6.98 11.21
CA MET A 99 5.42 -5.62 10.82
C MET A 99 6.38 -5.04 9.78
N CYS A 100 7.68 -5.27 9.94
CA CYS A 100 8.69 -4.88 8.95
C CYS A 100 8.45 -5.60 7.62
N ASP A 101 8.19 -6.91 7.67
CA ASP A 101 8.00 -7.74 6.48
C ASP A 101 6.80 -7.28 5.64
N LEU A 102 5.66 -6.97 6.28
CA LEU A 102 4.47 -6.46 5.60
C LEU A 102 4.74 -5.15 4.82
N LEU A 103 5.75 -4.39 5.20
CA LEU A 103 6.11 -3.12 4.58
C LEU A 103 7.27 -3.23 3.57
N TRP A 104 8.09 -4.28 3.64
CA TRP A 104 9.35 -4.37 2.89
C TRP A 104 9.48 -5.58 1.97
N SER A 105 8.68 -6.65 2.16
CA SER A 105 8.78 -7.88 1.36
C SER A 105 8.33 -7.68 -0.08
N ASP A 106 8.90 -8.47 -0.99
CA ASP A 106 8.61 -8.44 -2.43
C ASP A 106 8.32 -9.83 -2.98
N PRO A 107 7.42 -9.99 -3.98
CA PRO A 107 7.29 -11.22 -4.73
C PRO A 107 8.55 -11.49 -5.58
N ASP A 108 8.90 -12.77 -5.74
CA ASP A 108 10.05 -13.24 -6.54
C ASP A 108 9.58 -14.39 -7.45
N ASP A 109 10.26 -14.58 -8.57
CA ASP A 109 10.00 -15.70 -9.49
C ASP A 109 10.49 -17.05 -8.94
N ARG A 110 11.41 -17.02 -7.97
CA ARG A 110 11.90 -18.22 -7.28
C ARG A 110 10.91 -18.70 -6.25
N CYS A 111 10.70 -20.01 -6.15
CA CYS A 111 9.87 -20.61 -5.10
C CYS A 111 10.48 -20.43 -3.70
N GLY A 112 9.61 -20.46 -2.70
CA GLY A 112 9.99 -20.38 -1.28
C GLY A 112 10.26 -18.96 -0.80
N TRP A 113 10.83 -18.89 0.38
CA TRP A 113 11.28 -17.65 1.01
C TRP A 113 12.74 -17.36 0.68
N GLY A 114 13.05 -16.10 0.43
CA GLY A 114 14.42 -15.60 0.28
C GLY A 114 14.66 -14.35 1.11
N ILE A 115 15.93 -14.03 1.33
CA ILE A 115 16.33 -12.77 1.98
C ILE A 115 16.17 -11.64 0.97
N SER A 116 15.49 -10.57 1.38
CA SER A 116 15.33 -9.39 0.52
C SER A 116 16.67 -8.68 0.28
N PRO A 117 17.01 -8.34 -0.96
CA PRO A 117 18.19 -7.52 -1.27
C PRO A 117 18.08 -6.07 -0.75
N ARG A 118 16.91 -5.68 -0.26
CA ARG A 118 16.69 -4.33 0.32
C ARG A 118 17.30 -4.18 1.72
N GLY A 119 17.75 -5.27 2.36
CA GLY A 119 18.24 -5.27 3.74
C GLY A 119 17.13 -5.30 4.80
N ALA A 120 15.86 -5.42 4.40
CA ALA A 120 14.69 -5.59 5.26
C ALA A 120 13.62 -6.40 4.53
N GLY A 121 12.82 -7.17 5.26
CA GLY A 121 11.79 -8.05 4.72
C GLY A 121 12.36 -9.26 3.99
N TYR A 122 11.50 -9.94 3.25
CA TYR A 122 11.80 -11.18 2.53
C TYR A 122 11.36 -11.09 1.06
N THR A 123 11.85 -12.01 0.25
CA THR A 123 11.23 -12.34 -1.03
C THR A 123 10.40 -13.61 -0.88
N PHE A 124 9.29 -13.72 -1.60
CA PHE A 124 8.39 -14.87 -1.54
C PHE A 124 7.96 -15.32 -2.94
N GLY A 125 7.97 -16.64 -3.12
CA GLY A 125 7.59 -17.27 -4.38
C GLY A 125 6.10 -17.48 -4.55
N GLN A 126 5.72 -18.03 -5.72
CA GLN A 126 4.34 -18.37 -6.06
C GLN A 126 3.73 -19.39 -5.10
N ASP A 127 4.48 -20.39 -4.71
CA ASP A 127 4.07 -21.40 -3.72
C ASP A 127 3.64 -20.79 -2.39
N ILE A 128 4.32 -19.75 -1.95
CA ILE A 128 3.99 -19.02 -0.71
C ILE A 128 2.71 -18.22 -0.86
N SER A 129 2.55 -17.46 -1.95
CA SER A 129 1.35 -16.64 -2.17
C SER A 129 0.10 -17.50 -2.41
N GLU A 130 0.22 -18.60 -3.13
CA GLU A 130 -0.87 -19.56 -3.32
C GLU A 130 -1.31 -20.19 -1.98
N ALA A 131 -0.35 -20.65 -1.17
CA ALA A 131 -0.63 -21.23 0.14
C ALA A 131 -1.29 -20.21 1.06
N PHE A 132 -0.78 -18.97 1.10
CA PHE A 132 -1.36 -17.89 1.92
C PHE A 132 -2.78 -17.55 1.49
N ASN A 133 -3.03 -17.38 0.19
CA ASN A 133 -4.36 -17.10 -0.34
C ASN A 133 -5.33 -18.24 -0.04
N HIS A 134 -4.93 -19.48 -0.29
CA HIS A 134 -5.76 -20.66 -0.01
C HIS A 134 -6.11 -20.79 1.48
N ASN A 135 -5.12 -20.67 2.37
CA ASN A 135 -5.31 -20.83 3.81
C ASN A 135 -6.22 -19.76 4.43
N ASN A 136 -6.24 -18.57 3.81
CA ASN A 136 -7.02 -17.43 4.31
C ASN A 136 -8.31 -17.17 3.51
N GLY A 137 -8.66 -18.02 2.53
CA GLY A 137 -9.85 -17.85 1.69
C GLY A 137 -9.77 -16.61 0.79
N LEU A 138 -8.56 -16.21 0.42
CA LEU A 138 -8.30 -15.05 -0.42
C LEU A 138 -8.17 -15.45 -1.89
N THR A 139 -8.45 -14.50 -2.78
CA THR A 139 -8.24 -14.65 -4.23
C THR A 139 -7.05 -13.86 -4.72
N LEU A 140 -6.60 -12.84 -3.98
CA LEU A 140 -5.60 -11.90 -4.48
C LEU A 140 -4.87 -11.20 -3.33
N VAL A 141 -3.55 -11.09 -3.47
CA VAL A 141 -2.71 -10.12 -2.74
C VAL A 141 -2.47 -8.92 -3.64
N ALA A 142 -2.95 -7.74 -3.24
CA ALA A 142 -2.76 -6.48 -3.95
C ALA A 142 -1.77 -5.61 -3.18
N ARG A 143 -0.63 -5.27 -3.81
CA ARG A 143 0.46 -4.59 -3.14
C ARG A 143 1.12 -3.52 -4.03
N ALA A 144 1.98 -2.71 -3.45
CA ALA A 144 2.71 -1.64 -4.14
C ALA A 144 4.24 -1.87 -4.11
N HIS A 145 5.01 -0.96 -3.56
CA HIS A 145 6.42 -1.05 -3.16
C HIS A 145 7.46 -1.25 -4.29
N GLN A 146 7.13 -1.92 -5.39
CA GLN A 146 8.00 -2.07 -6.56
C GLN A 146 7.55 -1.17 -7.71
N LEU A 147 8.53 -0.51 -8.37
CA LEU A 147 8.28 0.31 -9.54
C LEU A 147 7.78 -0.58 -10.70
N VAL A 148 6.64 -0.24 -11.24
CA VAL A 148 6.08 -0.84 -12.46
C VAL A 148 5.75 0.26 -13.45
N MET A 149 6.43 0.25 -14.61
CA MET A 149 6.34 1.34 -15.60
C MET A 149 4.94 1.47 -16.23
N GLU A 150 4.20 0.37 -16.35
CA GLU A 150 2.85 0.34 -16.89
C GLU A 150 1.76 0.64 -15.84
N GLY A 151 2.18 0.87 -14.58
CA GLY A 151 1.29 1.17 -13.46
C GLY A 151 0.82 -0.06 -12.69
N TYR A 152 0.78 -1.23 -13.27
CA TYR A 152 0.48 -2.50 -12.60
C TYR A 152 1.19 -3.68 -13.26
N ASN A 153 1.40 -4.74 -12.48
CA ASN A 153 1.95 -6.01 -12.96
C ASN A 153 1.34 -7.19 -12.21
N TRP A 154 0.81 -8.16 -12.95
CA TRP A 154 0.38 -9.44 -12.41
C TRP A 154 1.57 -10.37 -12.29
N SER A 155 1.69 -11.08 -11.19
CA SER A 155 2.74 -12.07 -10.93
C SER A 155 2.15 -13.29 -10.23
N GLN A 156 2.97 -14.38 -10.19
CA GLN A 156 2.66 -15.59 -9.43
C GLN A 156 1.27 -16.17 -9.77
N ASP A 157 1.04 -16.42 -11.07
CA ASP A 157 -0.23 -16.93 -11.61
C ASP A 157 -1.46 -16.15 -11.13
N ARG A 158 -1.35 -14.81 -11.14
CA ARG A 158 -2.37 -13.87 -10.68
C ARG A 158 -2.75 -13.95 -9.20
N ASN A 159 -1.95 -14.61 -8.38
CA ASN A 159 -2.10 -14.56 -6.93
C ASN A 159 -1.67 -13.22 -6.34
N VAL A 160 -0.79 -12.48 -7.06
CA VAL A 160 -0.27 -11.18 -6.63
C VAL A 160 -0.40 -10.16 -7.76
N VAL A 161 -0.84 -8.94 -7.42
CA VAL A 161 -0.74 -7.78 -8.29
C VAL A 161 0.09 -6.69 -7.61
N THR A 162 1.11 -6.20 -8.31
CA THR A 162 1.86 -5.01 -7.91
C THR A 162 1.28 -3.81 -8.62
N ILE A 163 0.99 -2.73 -7.89
CA ILE A 163 0.40 -1.51 -8.40
C ILE A 163 1.29 -0.33 -8.03
N PHE A 164 1.72 0.44 -9.04
CA PHE A 164 2.60 1.58 -8.84
C PHE A 164 2.26 2.72 -9.80
N SER A 165 1.72 3.83 -9.31
CA SER A 165 1.21 4.93 -10.15
C SER A 165 2.25 5.94 -10.61
N GLY A 166 3.54 5.73 -10.31
CA GLY A 166 4.59 6.73 -10.52
C GLY A 166 5.27 6.73 -11.88
N ALA A 167 4.92 5.82 -12.79
CA ALA A 167 5.78 5.51 -13.94
C ALA A 167 5.56 6.34 -15.19
N SER A 168 4.51 7.13 -15.29
CA SER A 168 4.26 7.91 -16.50
C SER A 168 4.76 9.34 -16.38
N PHE A 169 6.06 9.55 -16.57
CA PHE A 169 6.68 10.87 -16.76
C PHE A 169 6.15 11.60 -18.02
N PHE A 170 5.44 10.90 -18.91
CA PHE A 170 5.03 11.39 -20.21
C PHE A 170 3.53 11.37 -20.48
N SER A 171 2.69 10.94 -19.50
CA SER A 171 1.23 10.96 -19.70
C SER A 171 0.57 11.92 -18.70
N PRO A 172 -0.20 12.91 -19.19
CA PRO A 172 -0.91 13.87 -18.35
C PRO A 172 -2.17 13.30 -17.69
N SER A 173 -2.41 11.99 -17.77
CA SER A 173 -3.57 11.35 -17.15
C SER A 173 -3.24 10.79 -15.78
N PRO A 174 -3.95 11.19 -14.72
CA PRO A 174 -3.92 10.49 -13.44
C PRO A 174 -4.58 9.12 -13.66
N PHE A 175 -3.79 8.06 -13.83
CA PHE A 175 -4.34 6.72 -13.98
C PHE A 175 -4.93 6.25 -12.66
N LEU A 176 -6.23 6.19 -12.63
CA LEU A 176 -7.01 5.52 -11.62
C LEU A 176 -7.08 4.05 -12.02
N PHE A 177 -6.38 3.16 -11.31
CA PHE A 177 -6.45 1.74 -11.60
C PHE A 177 -7.64 1.12 -10.87
N PHE A 178 -8.53 0.52 -11.64
CA PHE A 178 -9.64 -0.27 -11.12
C PHE A 178 -9.25 -1.75 -11.20
N VAL A 179 -9.15 -2.41 -10.07
CA VAL A 179 -9.10 -3.87 -10.03
C VAL A 179 -10.53 -4.36 -9.95
N TYR A 180 -11.02 -4.98 -11.01
CA TYR A 180 -12.31 -5.67 -11.01
C TYR A 180 -12.09 -7.07 -10.44
N GLY A 181 -12.67 -7.36 -9.31
CA GLY A 181 -12.54 -8.68 -8.71
C GLY A 181 -13.44 -8.84 -7.50
N GLY A 182 -14.55 -9.46 -7.69
CA GLY A 182 -15.49 -9.90 -6.68
C GLY A 182 -16.75 -10.41 -7.36
N PRO A 183 -17.57 -11.24 -6.70
CA PRO A 183 -18.83 -11.75 -7.23
C PRO A 183 -19.82 -10.66 -7.63
N THR A 184 -19.65 -9.45 -7.11
CA THR A 184 -20.51 -8.28 -7.34
C THR A 184 -20.01 -7.37 -8.47
N GLY A 185 -18.80 -7.63 -9.04
CA GLY A 185 -18.23 -6.79 -10.09
C GLY A 185 -17.92 -5.34 -9.69
N ALA A 186 -17.89 -5.03 -8.39
CA ALA A 186 -17.60 -3.69 -7.91
C ALA A 186 -16.13 -3.30 -8.20
N PRO A 187 -15.88 -2.13 -8.79
CA PRO A 187 -14.51 -1.68 -9.04
C PRO A 187 -13.80 -1.31 -7.73
N ILE A 188 -12.63 -1.90 -7.53
CA ILE A 188 -11.71 -1.53 -6.47
C ILE A 188 -10.67 -0.63 -7.08
N CYS A 189 -10.57 0.58 -6.56
CA CYS A 189 -9.56 1.52 -7.00
C CYS A 189 -8.39 1.51 -6.01
N LEU A 190 -7.25 1.02 -6.45
CA LEU A 190 -5.98 1.16 -5.73
C LEU A 190 -5.22 2.32 -6.36
N VAL A 191 -5.03 3.39 -5.61
CA VAL A 191 -4.30 4.58 -6.07
C VAL A 191 -3.03 4.68 -5.26
N PRO A 192 -1.87 4.33 -5.81
CA PRO A 192 -0.60 4.73 -5.23
C PRO A 192 -0.42 6.24 -5.41
N HIS A 193 0.13 6.90 -4.41
CA HIS A 193 0.31 8.35 -4.44
C HIS A 193 1.45 8.76 -5.36
N TYR A 194 1.21 9.75 -6.21
CA TYR A 194 2.17 10.41 -7.08
C TYR A 194 3.26 11.13 -6.27
N PRO A 195 4.54 10.97 -6.56
CA PRO A 195 5.57 11.88 -6.10
C PRO A 195 5.79 12.98 -7.14
N PHE A 196 5.11 14.09 -7.04
CA PHE A 196 5.72 15.33 -7.48
C PHE A 196 6.87 15.65 -6.53
N HIS A 197 8.10 15.43 -6.98
CA HIS A 197 9.34 15.75 -6.27
C HIS A 197 9.32 15.38 -4.77
N HIS A 198 9.96 14.26 -4.44
CA HIS A 198 10.26 13.69 -3.11
C HIS A 198 9.12 12.92 -2.38
N ARG A 199 8.94 11.61 -2.68
CA ARG A 199 9.22 10.44 -1.82
C ARG A 199 8.35 10.25 -0.56
N THR A 200 7.04 10.31 -0.67
CA THR A 200 6.13 9.62 0.26
C THR A 200 5.35 8.58 -0.52
N CYS A 201 5.46 7.33 -0.12
CA CYS A 201 4.89 6.18 -0.83
C CYS A 201 3.71 5.63 -0.04
N MET A 202 2.59 6.36 0.00
CA MET A 202 1.36 5.88 0.62
C MET A 202 0.55 5.04 -0.36
N THR A 203 0.12 3.89 0.07
CA THR A 203 -0.79 3.01 -0.68
C THR A 203 -2.24 3.33 -0.29
N PHE A 204 -3.12 3.45 -1.27
CA PHE A 204 -4.54 3.70 -1.03
C PHE A 204 -5.38 2.55 -1.53
N ALA A 205 -6.34 2.14 -0.72
CA ALA A 205 -7.45 1.32 -1.16
C ALA A 205 -8.73 2.17 -1.11
N LEU A 206 -9.32 2.45 -2.27
CA LEU A 206 -10.61 3.10 -2.39
C LEU A 206 -11.67 2.03 -2.62
N THR A 207 -12.56 1.84 -1.67
CA THR A 207 -13.78 1.07 -1.91
C THR A 207 -14.87 2.04 -2.37
N LEU A 208 -15.32 1.91 -3.61
CA LEU A 208 -16.52 2.58 -4.08
C LEU A 208 -17.72 1.64 -3.84
N PRO A 209 -18.74 2.03 -3.08
CA PRO A 209 -20.00 1.30 -3.10
C PRO A 209 -20.53 1.32 -4.52
N CYS A 210 -21.15 0.22 -4.95
CA CYS A 210 -21.78 0.06 -6.26
C CYS A 210 -22.70 1.26 -6.54
N LEU A 211 -22.20 2.25 -7.27
CA LEU A 211 -22.99 3.32 -7.81
C LEU A 211 -23.32 2.94 -9.25
N ASP A 212 -24.61 2.88 -9.52
CA ASP A 212 -25.19 2.82 -10.83
C ASP A 212 -24.34 3.63 -11.83
N SER A 213 -23.83 2.95 -12.84
CA SER A 213 -22.88 3.48 -13.84
C SER A 213 -23.35 4.71 -14.60
N SER A 214 -24.57 5.18 -14.37
CA SER A 214 -25.16 6.37 -14.99
C SER A 214 -24.85 7.69 -14.27
N LYS A 215 -24.14 7.69 -13.12
CA LYS A 215 -23.89 8.91 -12.29
C LYS A 215 -22.44 9.30 -12.10
N LEU A 216 -21.52 8.79 -12.90
CA LEU A 216 -20.07 9.06 -12.79
C LEU A 216 -19.54 10.20 -13.68
N LEU A 217 -20.41 11.11 -14.11
CA LEU A 217 -20.00 12.35 -14.77
C LEU A 217 -20.18 13.52 -13.81
N LEU A 218 -19.15 13.78 -12.99
CA LEU A 218 -19.00 15.11 -12.37
C LEU A 218 -18.22 15.99 -13.34
N PRO A 219 -18.77 17.12 -13.76
CA PRO A 219 -18.04 18.07 -14.58
C PRO A 219 -16.91 18.69 -13.74
N MET A 220 -15.69 18.63 -14.27
CA MET A 220 -14.61 19.49 -13.79
C MET A 220 -14.93 20.94 -14.16
N ARG A 221 -15.07 21.79 -13.19
CA ARG A 221 -14.84 23.23 -13.26
C ARG A 221 -13.70 23.61 -12.35
#